data_800d83b678c337adc2cfcb87c9bba719
#
_entry.id   800d83b678c337adc2cfcb87c9bba719
#
_cell.length_a   1.000
_cell.length_b   1.000
_cell.length_c   1.000
_cell.angle_alpha   90.00
_cell.angle_beta   90.00
_cell.angle_gamma   90.00
#
_symmetry.space_group_name_H-M   'P 1'
#
loop_
_entity.id
_entity.type
_entity.pdbx_description
1 polymer ?
#
loop_
_entity_poly.entity_id
_entity_poly.type
_entity_poly.pdbx_seq_one_letter_code
_entity_poly.pdbx_strand_id
1 'polypeptide(L)'
;MTLETIITHYRNRLATSPDAILIGEIPEGAESIPPEVLQLIAPVHSAFLKLCNGGTFGDIILWSVEELLENQYRVPAEQPSWYEIGQLLYEPLFLDKHTQCVIFPADSYEGMEGFEVDFDTFIREYIFGSKYKEKIIGYDNEDDDWSVFLSDSFVS
;
A
#
# COMPACT_ATOMS: atom_id res chain seq x y z
N MET A 1 10.92 12.67 8.08
CA MET A 1 11.15 11.26 8.47
C MET A 1 11.36 10.37 7.27
N THR A 2 12.24 9.39 7.39
CA THR A 2 12.41 8.38 6.34
C THR A 2 11.25 7.40 6.36
N LEU A 3 11.04 6.69 5.26
CA LEU A 3 10.03 5.62 5.21
C LEU A 3 10.34 4.54 6.24
N GLU A 4 11.61 4.20 6.42
CA GLU A 4 12.02 3.22 7.42
C GLU A 4 11.56 3.63 8.83
N THR A 5 11.75 4.89 9.19
CA THR A 5 11.33 5.42 10.50
C THR A 5 9.82 5.33 10.67
N ILE A 6 9.06 5.73 9.65
CA ILE A 6 7.59 5.69 9.67
C ILE A 6 7.09 4.26 9.81
N ILE A 7 7.59 3.36 8.97
CA ILE A 7 7.17 1.95 8.98
C ILE A 7 7.50 1.30 10.33
N THR A 8 8.71 1.54 10.84
CA THR A 8 9.14 0.99 12.14
C THR A 8 8.25 1.49 13.26
N HIS A 9 7.92 2.79 13.26
CA HIS A 9 7.03 3.36 14.27
C HIS A 9 5.67 2.66 14.29
N TYR A 10 5.01 2.56 13.14
CA TYR A 10 3.68 1.96 13.08
C TYR A 10 3.71 0.45 13.32
N ARG A 11 4.76 -0.23 12.86
CA ARG A 11 4.94 -1.67 13.13
C ARG A 11 5.03 -1.92 14.65
N ASN A 12 5.82 -1.12 15.35
CA ASN A 12 5.97 -1.26 16.79
C ASN A 12 4.68 -0.96 17.55
N ARG A 13 3.96 0.08 17.11
CA ARG A 13 2.67 0.42 17.71
C ARG A 13 1.64 -0.68 17.49
N LEU A 14 1.59 -1.23 16.28
CA LEU A 14 0.67 -2.33 15.95
C LEU A 14 0.98 -3.57 16.79
N ALA A 15 2.26 -3.89 16.99
CA ALA A 15 2.68 -5.05 17.77
C ALA A 15 2.21 -4.99 19.22
N THR A 16 1.98 -3.79 19.75
CA THR A 16 1.50 -3.61 21.13
C THR A 16 -0.01 -3.41 21.23
N SER A 17 -0.71 -3.40 20.09
CA SER A 17 -2.17 -3.20 20.08
C SER A 17 -2.90 -4.50 20.43
N PRO A 18 -3.97 -4.42 21.26
CA PRO A 18 -4.69 -5.62 21.69
C PRO A 18 -5.31 -6.45 20.57
N ASP A 19 -5.83 -5.79 19.53
CA ASP A 19 -6.52 -6.44 18.41
C ASP A 19 -5.76 -6.28 17.11
N ALA A 20 -4.42 -6.44 17.17
CA ALA A 20 -3.54 -6.20 16.02
C ALA A 20 -3.99 -6.92 14.74
N ILE A 21 -4.41 -8.17 14.83
CA ILE A 21 -4.85 -8.97 13.68
C ILE A 21 -6.04 -8.32 12.96
N LEU A 22 -6.95 -7.73 13.73
CA LEU A 22 -8.14 -7.07 13.16
C LEU A 22 -7.82 -5.70 12.56
N ILE A 23 -6.74 -5.07 13.01
CA ILE A 23 -6.34 -3.73 12.54
C ILE A 23 -5.63 -3.82 11.19
N GLY A 24 -4.63 -4.70 11.08
CA GLY A 24 -3.83 -4.83 9.88
C GLY A 24 -2.58 -5.65 10.10
N GLU A 25 -1.69 -5.62 9.11
CA GLU A 25 -0.43 -6.34 9.16
C GLU A 25 0.66 -5.50 8.52
N ILE A 26 1.74 -5.26 9.25
CA ILE A 26 2.94 -4.55 8.77
C ILE A 26 4.11 -5.51 8.86
N PRO A 27 4.32 -6.38 7.86
CA PRO A 27 5.35 -7.42 7.94
C PRO A 27 6.76 -6.83 7.91
N GLU A 28 7.73 -7.63 8.34
CA GLU A 28 9.13 -7.28 8.19
C GLU A 28 9.49 -7.21 6.72
N GLY A 29 10.60 -6.55 6.39
CA GLY A 29 11.07 -6.45 5.02
C GLY A 29 11.49 -7.81 4.46
N ALA A 30 11.46 -7.93 3.14
CA ALA A 30 11.93 -9.12 2.45
C ALA A 30 13.44 -9.24 2.61
N GLU A 31 13.92 -10.44 2.95
CA GLU A 31 15.37 -10.68 3.07
C GLU A 31 16.05 -10.62 1.71
N SER A 32 15.36 -11.12 0.68
CA SER A 32 15.85 -11.07 -0.70
C SER A 32 14.68 -10.93 -1.64
N ILE A 33 14.93 -10.37 -2.82
CA ILE A 33 13.91 -10.23 -3.86
C ILE A 33 14.37 -11.05 -5.07
N PRO A 34 13.58 -12.05 -5.51
CA PRO A 34 13.98 -12.88 -6.66
C PRO A 34 14.21 -12.03 -7.92
N PRO A 35 15.13 -12.45 -8.81
CA PRO A 35 15.39 -11.70 -10.05
C PRO A 35 14.15 -11.45 -10.90
N GLU A 36 13.23 -12.39 -10.96
CA GLU A 36 11.98 -12.25 -11.73
C GLU A 36 11.13 -11.08 -11.19
N VAL A 37 11.10 -10.93 -9.89
CA VAL A 37 10.38 -9.82 -9.26
C VAL A 37 11.11 -8.50 -9.49
N LEU A 38 12.45 -8.49 -9.35
CA LEU A 38 13.25 -7.30 -9.62
C LEU A 38 13.08 -6.78 -11.03
N GLN A 39 12.89 -7.68 -12.01
CA GLN A 39 12.64 -7.29 -13.39
C GLN A 39 11.25 -6.68 -13.58
N LEU A 40 10.29 -7.08 -12.76
CA LEU A 40 8.92 -6.57 -12.84
C LEU A 40 8.78 -5.18 -12.22
N ILE A 41 9.41 -4.94 -11.07
CA ILE A 41 9.08 -3.79 -10.21
C ILE A 41 10.01 -2.59 -10.41
N ALA A 42 9.48 -1.40 -10.04
CA ALA A 42 10.25 -0.16 -10.05
C ALA A 42 11.22 -0.14 -8.86
N PRO A 43 12.36 0.60 -8.99
CA PRO A 43 13.33 0.68 -7.90
C PRO A 43 12.76 1.20 -6.57
N VAL A 44 11.85 2.17 -6.62
CA VAL A 44 11.24 2.72 -5.41
C VAL A 44 10.40 1.65 -4.68
N HIS A 45 9.78 0.76 -5.43
CA HIS A 45 8.99 -0.34 -4.87
C HIS A 45 9.90 -1.41 -4.26
N SER A 46 11.03 -1.74 -4.91
CA SER A 46 11.97 -2.70 -4.35
C SER A 46 12.56 -2.20 -3.04
N ALA A 47 12.85 -0.90 -2.94
CA ALA A 47 13.34 -0.31 -1.69
C ALA A 47 12.29 -0.44 -0.57
N PHE A 48 11.02 -0.21 -0.89
CA PHE A 48 9.93 -0.39 0.08
C PHE A 48 9.82 -1.84 0.54
N LEU A 49 9.87 -2.81 -0.38
CA LEU A 49 9.74 -4.23 -0.03
C LEU A 49 10.85 -4.71 0.90
N LYS A 50 12.01 -4.09 0.85
CA LYS A 50 13.10 -4.40 1.78
C LYS A 50 12.83 -3.87 3.19
N LEU A 51 11.92 -2.92 3.33
CA LEU A 51 11.48 -2.38 4.61
C LEU A 51 10.21 -3.05 5.12
N CYS A 52 9.34 -3.45 4.19
CA CYS A 52 8.02 -4.00 4.48
C CYS A 52 7.58 -4.88 3.31
N ASN A 53 7.46 -6.17 3.54
CA ASN A 53 7.16 -7.12 2.47
C ASN A 53 5.65 -7.20 2.18
N GLY A 54 5.09 -6.10 1.63
CA GLY A 54 3.66 -5.98 1.40
C GLY A 54 2.94 -5.68 2.71
N GLY A 55 1.71 -6.13 2.82
CA GLY A 55 0.95 -5.98 4.07
C GLY A 55 -0.51 -5.65 3.87
N THR A 56 -1.22 -5.54 4.99
CA THR A 56 -2.64 -5.18 5.02
C THR A 56 -2.80 -3.92 5.85
N PHE A 57 -3.35 -2.88 5.23
CA PHE A 57 -3.48 -1.56 5.81
C PHE A 57 -4.93 -1.09 5.67
N GLY A 58 -5.82 -1.71 6.44
CA GLY A 58 -7.24 -1.46 6.30
C GLY A 58 -7.77 -1.96 4.96
N ASP A 59 -8.35 -1.07 4.17
CA ASP A 59 -8.90 -1.41 2.85
C ASP A 59 -7.83 -1.61 1.78
N ILE A 60 -6.57 -1.29 2.09
CA ILE A 60 -5.45 -1.42 1.15
C ILE A 60 -4.65 -2.67 1.49
N ILE A 61 -4.45 -3.53 0.48
CA ILE A 61 -3.58 -4.70 0.60
C ILE A 61 -2.47 -4.54 -0.43
N LEU A 62 -1.22 -4.63 0.02
CA LEU A 62 -0.07 -4.60 -0.88
C LEU A 62 0.53 -6.00 -0.98
N TRP A 63 0.87 -6.42 -2.19
CA TRP A 63 1.40 -7.77 -2.44
C TRP A 63 2.82 -7.93 -1.92
N SER A 64 3.10 -9.08 -1.32
CA SER A 64 4.47 -9.48 -0.94
C SER A 64 5.26 -9.88 -2.19
N VAL A 65 6.58 -10.08 -2.03
CA VAL A 65 7.41 -10.56 -3.14
C VAL A 65 6.93 -11.91 -3.66
N GLU A 66 6.34 -12.73 -2.79
CA GLU A 66 5.82 -14.06 -3.15
C GLU A 66 4.51 -13.95 -3.94
N GLU A 67 3.74 -12.89 -3.73
CA GLU A 67 2.42 -12.69 -4.35
C GLU A 67 2.46 -11.89 -5.65
N LEU A 68 3.49 -11.07 -5.84
CA LEU A 68 3.53 -10.13 -6.97
C LEU A 68 3.38 -10.81 -8.33
N LEU A 69 4.14 -11.86 -8.59
CA LEU A 69 4.10 -12.52 -9.91
C LEU A 69 2.76 -13.19 -10.18
N GLU A 70 2.07 -13.63 -9.14
CA GLU A 70 0.78 -14.33 -9.27
C GLU A 70 -0.38 -13.38 -9.53
N ASN A 71 -0.19 -12.08 -9.31
CA ASN A 71 -1.27 -11.09 -9.35
C ASN A 71 -1.09 -10.05 -10.45
N GLN A 72 -0.66 -10.48 -11.64
CA GLN A 72 -0.47 -9.57 -12.78
C GLN A 72 -1.53 -9.72 -13.88
N TYR A 73 -2.54 -10.56 -13.66
CA TYR A 73 -3.53 -10.88 -14.68
C TYR A 73 -4.56 -9.78 -14.93
N ARG A 74 -4.62 -8.75 -14.04
CA ARG A 74 -5.56 -7.62 -14.19
C ARG A 74 -4.94 -6.39 -14.86
N VAL A 75 -3.66 -6.46 -15.24
CA VAL A 75 -2.98 -5.33 -15.88
C VAL A 75 -3.57 -5.10 -17.27
N PRO A 76 -4.02 -3.86 -17.59
CA PRO A 76 -4.56 -3.58 -18.93
C PRO A 76 -3.50 -3.74 -20.01
N ALA A 77 -3.88 -4.39 -21.12
CA ALA A 77 -2.96 -4.62 -22.24
C ALA A 77 -2.46 -3.31 -22.85
N GLU A 78 -3.27 -2.27 -22.83
CA GLU A 78 -2.94 -0.94 -23.35
C GLU A 78 -2.00 -0.14 -22.46
N GLN A 79 -1.67 -0.67 -21.26
CA GLN A 79 -0.77 -0.01 -20.30
C GLN A 79 0.43 -0.93 -20.00
N PRO A 80 1.36 -1.08 -20.96
CA PRO A 80 2.45 -2.06 -20.79
C PRO A 80 3.48 -1.68 -19.73
N SER A 81 3.51 -0.43 -19.26
CA SER A 81 4.43 -0.02 -18.21
C SER A 81 3.84 -0.18 -16.81
N TRP A 82 2.57 -0.55 -16.70
CA TRP A 82 1.92 -0.76 -15.40
C TRP A 82 2.15 -2.19 -14.90
N TYR A 83 2.18 -2.33 -13.58
CA TYR A 83 2.09 -3.65 -12.95
C TYR A 83 1.28 -3.51 -11.66
N GLU A 84 0.63 -4.59 -11.24
CA GLU A 84 -0.22 -4.56 -10.05
C GLU A 84 0.60 -4.72 -8.79
N ILE A 85 0.44 -3.78 -7.83
CA ILE A 85 1.16 -3.80 -6.55
C ILE A 85 0.28 -4.23 -5.37
N GLY A 86 -1.01 -4.30 -5.57
CA GLY A 86 -1.95 -4.63 -4.51
C GLY A 86 -3.37 -4.36 -4.92
N GLN A 87 -4.24 -4.17 -3.93
CA GLN A 87 -5.64 -3.86 -4.21
C GLN A 87 -6.23 -2.95 -3.16
N LEU A 88 -7.28 -2.26 -3.55
CA LEU A 88 -8.10 -1.41 -2.70
C LEU A 88 -9.54 -1.88 -2.86
N LEU A 89 -10.12 -2.45 -1.78
CA LEU A 89 -11.47 -3.00 -1.80
C LEU A 89 -11.69 -3.95 -2.99
N TYR A 90 -10.76 -4.88 -3.19
CA TYR A 90 -10.76 -5.90 -4.26
C TYR A 90 -10.45 -5.39 -5.66
N GLU A 91 -10.33 -4.07 -5.86
CA GLU A 91 -9.95 -3.50 -7.15
C GLU A 91 -8.44 -3.29 -7.22
N PRO A 92 -7.81 -3.50 -8.38
CA PRO A 92 -6.36 -3.47 -8.46
C PRO A 92 -5.76 -2.07 -8.29
N LEU A 93 -4.62 -2.03 -7.59
CA LEU A 93 -3.74 -0.86 -7.54
C LEU A 93 -2.55 -1.15 -8.44
N PHE A 94 -2.20 -0.19 -9.31
CA PHE A 94 -1.09 -0.34 -10.23
C PHE A 94 0.04 0.63 -9.91
N LEU A 95 1.23 0.30 -10.37
CA LEU A 95 2.38 1.21 -10.37
C LEU A 95 2.88 1.32 -11.80
N ASP A 96 3.13 2.55 -12.26
CA ASP A 96 3.73 2.81 -13.56
C ASP A 96 5.24 2.84 -13.40
N LYS A 97 5.95 1.94 -14.08
CA LYS A 97 7.42 1.85 -13.97
C LYS A 97 8.13 3.11 -14.45
N HIS A 98 7.55 3.82 -15.40
CA HIS A 98 8.18 5.03 -15.95
C HIS A 98 8.05 6.23 -15.04
N THR A 99 6.85 6.47 -14.50
CA THR A 99 6.59 7.63 -13.65
C THR A 99 6.81 7.32 -12.17
N GLN A 100 6.82 6.05 -11.81
CA GLN A 100 6.86 5.55 -10.44
C GLN A 100 5.67 6.05 -9.61
N CYS A 101 4.53 6.26 -10.28
CA CYS A 101 3.29 6.68 -9.64
C CYS A 101 2.36 5.49 -9.40
N VAL A 102 1.66 5.53 -8.27
CA VAL A 102 0.60 4.58 -7.95
C VAL A 102 -0.68 5.08 -8.61
N ILE A 103 -1.39 4.16 -9.29
CA ILE A 103 -2.58 4.49 -10.05
C ILE A 103 -3.75 3.61 -9.59
N PHE A 104 -4.85 4.27 -9.25
CA PHE A 104 -6.12 3.60 -8.98
C PHE A 104 -7.12 4.10 -10.03
N PRO A 105 -7.56 3.23 -10.97
CA PRO A 105 -8.45 3.67 -12.06
C PRO A 105 -9.83 4.11 -11.53
N ALA A 106 -10.32 5.24 -12.04
CA ALA A 106 -11.53 5.89 -11.53
C ALA A 106 -12.82 5.08 -11.70
N ASP A 107 -12.87 4.20 -12.69
CA ASP A 107 -14.11 3.50 -13.06
C ASP A 107 -14.25 2.11 -12.44
N SER A 108 -13.33 1.74 -11.57
CA SER A 108 -13.26 0.38 -11.04
C SER A 108 -14.26 0.09 -9.93
N TYR A 109 -14.65 1.11 -9.15
CA TYR A 109 -15.51 0.90 -7.98
C TYR A 109 -16.44 2.10 -7.79
N GLU A 110 -17.74 1.82 -7.66
CA GLU A 110 -18.76 2.85 -7.50
C GLU A 110 -18.53 3.68 -6.23
N GLY A 111 -18.51 5.00 -6.37
CA GLY A 111 -18.33 5.91 -5.26
C GLY A 111 -16.88 6.22 -4.91
N MET A 112 -15.92 5.57 -5.57
CA MET A 112 -14.49 5.81 -5.36
C MET A 112 -13.92 6.64 -6.49
N GLU A 113 -13.21 7.71 -6.14
CA GLU A 113 -12.47 8.49 -7.12
C GLU A 113 -11.14 7.81 -7.41
N GLY A 114 -10.76 7.76 -8.68
CA GLY A 114 -9.44 7.32 -9.07
C GLY A 114 -8.38 8.33 -8.65
N PHE A 115 -7.13 7.88 -8.57
CA PHE A 115 -6.03 8.78 -8.23
C PHE A 115 -4.73 8.32 -8.90
N GLU A 116 -3.80 9.24 -9.01
CA GLU A 116 -2.44 8.97 -9.47
C GLU A 116 -1.51 9.83 -8.61
N VAL A 117 -0.67 9.18 -7.81
CA VAL A 117 0.26 9.86 -6.90
C VAL A 117 1.60 9.14 -6.92
N ASP A 118 2.69 9.85 -6.64
CA ASP A 118 3.99 9.19 -6.56
C ASP A 118 4.00 8.17 -5.41
N PHE A 119 4.86 7.16 -5.56
CA PHE A 119 4.90 6.03 -4.62
C PHE A 119 5.18 6.47 -3.18
N ASP A 120 6.14 7.38 -2.99
CA ASP A 120 6.50 7.87 -1.66
C ASP A 120 5.30 8.54 -0.97
N THR A 121 4.58 9.41 -1.69
CA THR A 121 3.38 10.07 -1.18
C THR A 121 2.29 9.06 -0.85
N PHE A 122 2.12 8.04 -1.70
CA PHE A 122 1.14 6.99 -1.45
C PHE A 122 1.40 6.28 -0.12
N ILE A 123 2.66 5.89 0.12
CA ILE A 123 3.00 5.21 1.37
C ILE A 123 2.83 6.14 2.58
N ARG A 124 3.37 7.36 2.51
CA ARG A 124 3.37 8.29 3.63
C ARG A 124 1.99 8.82 3.99
N GLU A 125 1.18 9.14 2.99
CA GLU A 125 -0.07 9.87 3.20
C GLU A 125 -1.32 9.02 3.02
N TYR A 126 -1.32 8.04 2.11
CA TYR A 126 -2.49 7.21 1.86
C TYR A 126 -2.52 5.98 2.74
N ILE A 127 -1.37 5.39 3.05
CA ILE A 127 -1.28 4.22 3.92
C ILE A 127 -1.09 4.64 5.38
N PHE A 128 -0.13 5.53 5.65
CA PHE A 128 0.24 5.92 7.00
C PHE A 128 -0.14 7.36 7.37
N GLY A 129 -1.01 7.99 6.62
CA GLY A 129 -1.33 9.39 6.85
C GLY A 129 -2.81 9.72 6.68
N SER A 130 -3.12 11.02 6.76
CA SER A 130 -4.49 11.52 6.75
C SER A 130 -5.25 11.26 5.45
N LYS A 131 -4.55 11.04 4.34
CA LYS A 131 -5.20 10.77 3.06
C LYS A 131 -5.95 9.43 3.06
N TYR A 132 -5.58 8.50 3.94
CA TYR A 132 -6.35 7.27 4.10
C TYR A 132 -7.80 7.59 4.45
N LYS A 133 -8.02 8.43 5.44
CA LYS A 133 -9.38 8.82 5.83
C LYS A 133 -10.05 9.70 4.78
N GLU A 134 -9.32 10.67 4.22
CA GLU A 134 -9.89 11.61 3.24
C GLU A 134 -10.24 10.96 1.89
N LYS A 135 -9.37 10.08 1.39
CA LYS A 135 -9.45 9.61 0.00
C LYS A 135 -9.83 8.14 -0.14
N ILE A 136 -9.55 7.32 0.86
CA ILE A 136 -9.79 5.88 0.76
C ILE A 136 -11.14 5.50 1.36
N ILE A 137 -11.36 5.81 2.64
CA ILE A 137 -12.58 5.39 3.33
C ILE A 137 -13.65 6.48 3.44
N GLY A 138 -13.26 7.76 3.34
CA GLY A 138 -14.19 8.88 3.53
C GLY A 138 -14.42 9.19 5.01
N TYR A 139 -14.82 10.43 5.28
CA TYR A 139 -15.00 10.91 6.65
C TYR A 139 -16.14 10.25 7.41
N ASP A 140 -17.08 9.61 6.69
CA ASP A 140 -18.24 8.95 7.31
C ASP A 140 -17.90 7.59 7.94
N ASN A 141 -16.70 7.07 7.70
CA ASN A 141 -16.27 5.77 8.20
C ASN A 141 -15.37 5.92 9.42
N GLU A 142 -15.94 6.49 10.50
CA GLU A 142 -15.20 6.75 11.74
C GLU A 142 -14.75 5.49 12.48
N ASP A 143 -15.41 4.37 12.21
CA ASP A 143 -15.14 3.09 12.89
C ASP A 143 -14.13 2.21 12.17
N ASP A 144 -13.54 2.68 11.07
CA ASP A 144 -12.53 1.90 10.35
C ASP A 144 -11.31 1.64 11.25
N ASP A 145 -10.98 0.38 11.45
CA ASP A 145 -9.93 -0.02 12.38
C ASP A 145 -8.57 0.58 12.05
N TRP A 146 -8.20 0.60 10.76
CA TRP A 146 -6.91 1.18 10.36
C TRP A 146 -6.87 2.69 10.57
N SER A 147 -7.96 3.38 10.24
CA SER A 147 -8.07 4.82 10.45
C SER A 147 -7.95 5.19 11.93
N VAL A 148 -8.63 4.44 12.80
CA VAL A 148 -8.55 4.65 14.25
C VAL A 148 -7.13 4.40 14.75
N PHE A 149 -6.51 3.32 14.27
CA PHE A 149 -5.12 3.00 14.63
C PHE A 149 -4.16 4.13 14.22
N LEU A 150 -4.31 4.67 13.01
CA LEU A 150 -3.47 5.78 12.55
C LEU A 150 -3.62 7.01 13.44
N SER A 151 -4.86 7.34 13.81
CA SER A 151 -5.13 8.49 14.69
C SER A 151 -4.51 8.32 16.07
N ASP A 152 -4.60 7.12 16.63
CA ASP A 152 -4.09 6.81 17.97
C ASP A 152 -2.56 6.66 18.00
N SER A 153 -1.94 6.46 16.85
CA SER A 153 -0.51 6.18 16.73
C SER A 153 0.28 7.27 16.03
N PHE A 154 -0.33 8.42 15.84
CA PHE A 154 0.23 9.52 15.07
C PHE A 154 1.63 9.92 15.56
N VAL A 155 2.54 10.13 14.61
CA VAL A 155 3.90 10.61 14.88
C VAL A 155 3.89 12.13 14.79
N SER A 156 4.06 12.75 15.93
CA SER A 156 4.12 14.22 16.00
C SER A 156 5.51 14.75 15.70
#